data_038ae20583de02a3ce13865a37288429
#
_entry.id   038ae20583de02a3ce13865a37288429
#
_cell.length_a   1.000
_cell.length_b   1.000
_cell.length_c   1.000
_cell.angle_alpha   90.00
_cell.angle_beta   90.00
_cell.angle_gamma   90.00
#
_symmetry.space_group_name_H-M   'P 1'
#
loop_
_entity.id
_entity.type
_entity.pdbx_description
1 polymer ?
#
loop_
_entity_poly.entity_id
_entity_poly.type
_entity_poly.pdbx_seq_one_letter_code
_entity_poly.pdbx_strand_id
1 'polypeptide(L)'
;MYEIKLMAIDFSPVATARAHAERQHEECLADNCGKRIGILIVAYNALTTLAPVLHRITPEVWKNVEEVVVCDDASPDATHALAVGLKTLQNMDKLHVVSHRQNLGYGGNQKAGYTYFMQKGFDVVVLLHGDGQYAPEVLSHLYHPLLHGESDAVFGSRMMKDYGGPLKGGMPLYKYVGNRILTTFENRAIGMHLTEFHSGYRAYSLRALRNIDFSRMTNDFHFDTEIIIKLHHQGYRIKEVPIPTYYGGEICYVNGMRYAKDVARAVCRYKATVRSVKRHPEFQEYFVHYPLKESKYSSHYYFERLTGTNQDVLDIGCGEGFMAAKIAAQGNRVVGIDALPRPARDDVFESYVSADLSHGLGDAIERLAGKQFDKILLMDVLEHLMKPEQLLEDCRKLLMSSGQLLVSVPNIANLTVRLSLALGQFNYTERGILDKTHLRFFTRKTIRRMLEANGFEVIKQKMTVVPLELILGLSPQNPLMKFMTSTLAFATALLPGLLGYQTMLVARTKPSSR
;
A
#
# COMPACT_ATOMS: atom_id res chain seq x y z
N MET A 1 17.84 -59.24 5.61
CA MET A 1 18.73 -58.23 6.19
C MET A 1 19.08 -57.26 5.07
N TYR A 2 18.30 -56.17 4.91
CA TYR A 2 18.59 -55.13 3.90
C TYR A 2 19.35 -54.02 4.61
N GLU A 3 20.64 -53.89 4.30
CA GLU A 3 21.42 -52.73 4.69
C GLU A 3 20.94 -51.50 3.91
N ILE A 4 20.33 -50.52 4.62
CA ILE A 4 20.06 -49.19 4.06
C ILE A 4 21.40 -48.46 4.05
N LYS A 5 22.03 -48.39 2.89
CA LYS A 5 23.15 -47.45 2.66
C LYS A 5 22.60 -46.03 2.80
N LEU A 6 22.82 -45.41 3.95
CA LEU A 6 22.72 -43.97 4.12
C LEU A 6 23.75 -43.33 3.17
N MET A 7 23.31 -42.75 2.07
CA MET A 7 24.15 -41.87 1.27
C MET A 7 24.55 -40.67 2.15
N ALA A 8 25.80 -40.61 2.51
CA ALA A 8 26.39 -39.49 3.21
C ALA A 8 26.30 -38.25 2.24
N ILE A 9 25.39 -37.35 2.56
CA ILE A 9 25.32 -36.04 1.89
C ILE A 9 26.56 -35.26 2.35
N ASP A 10 27.40 -34.84 1.39
CA ASP A 10 28.58 -34.04 1.69
C ASP A 10 28.18 -32.62 2.12
N PHE A 11 28.29 -32.34 3.42
CA PHE A 11 27.99 -31.06 4.05
C PHE A 11 29.22 -30.14 4.19
N SER A 12 30.29 -30.37 3.45
CA SER A 12 31.51 -29.57 3.54
C SER A 12 31.33 -28.04 3.37
N PRO A 13 30.35 -27.52 2.56
CA PRO A 13 30.03 -26.09 2.57
C PRO A 13 29.37 -25.62 3.87
N VAL A 14 28.67 -26.52 4.59
CA VAL A 14 27.98 -26.21 5.86
C VAL A 14 29.01 -26.08 6.99
N ALA A 15 30.12 -26.81 6.94
CA ALA A 15 31.19 -26.71 7.93
C ALA A 15 31.87 -25.32 7.92
N THR A 16 32.01 -24.71 6.75
CA THR A 16 32.55 -23.33 6.62
C THR A 16 31.55 -22.28 7.13
N ALA A 17 30.25 -22.50 6.91
CA ALA A 17 29.19 -21.66 7.44
C ALA A 17 29.14 -21.73 8.98
N ARG A 18 29.37 -22.93 9.53
CA ARG A 18 29.41 -23.16 10.97
C ARG A 18 30.59 -22.42 11.63
N ALA A 19 31.78 -22.46 11.05
CA ALA A 19 32.96 -21.77 11.56
C ALA A 19 32.85 -20.22 11.49
N HIS A 20 32.08 -19.68 10.54
CA HIS A 20 31.81 -18.24 10.47
C HIS A 20 30.72 -17.81 11.44
N ALA A 21 29.70 -18.63 11.62
CA ALA A 21 28.65 -18.42 12.62
C ALA A 21 29.25 -18.46 14.05
N GLU A 22 30.12 -19.40 14.32
CA GLU A 22 30.78 -19.56 15.63
C GLU A 22 31.66 -18.35 16.02
N ARG A 23 32.29 -17.65 15.07
CA ARG A 23 33.14 -16.47 15.37
C ARG A 23 32.37 -15.16 15.62
N GLN A 24 31.15 -15.02 15.15
CA GLN A 24 30.28 -13.88 15.44
C GLN A 24 29.37 -14.13 16.66
N HIS A 25 29.38 -15.37 17.17
CA HIS A 25 28.42 -15.87 18.15
C HIS A 25 28.81 -15.70 19.63
N GLU A 26 30.06 -15.40 19.94
CA GLU A 26 30.51 -15.45 21.36
C GLU A 26 30.05 -14.28 22.22
N GLU A 27 29.50 -13.20 21.68
CA GLU A 27 29.16 -11.99 22.47
C GLU A 27 27.67 -11.72 22.72
N CYS A 28 26.72 -12.51 22.16
CA CYS A 28 25.27 -12.16 22.28
C CYS A 28 24.31 -13.32 22.58
N LEU A 29 24.72 -14.33 23.30
CA LEU A 29 24.11 -15.68 23.27
C LEU A 29 23.21 -16.09 24.43
N ALA A 30 22.65 -15.24 25.23
CA ALA A 30 21.95 -15.75 26.41
C ALA A 30 20.59 -15.15 26.76
N ASP A 31 19.91 -14.40 25.88
CA ASP A 31 18.60 -13.92 26.31
C ASP A 31 17.64 -13.70 25.11
N ASN A 32 16.46 -14.35 25.17
CA ASN A 32 15.34 -14.01 24.29
C ASN A 32 14.75 -12.62 24.61
N CYS A 33 15.45 -11.82 25.43
CA CYS A 33 15.03 -10.49 25.91
C CYS A 33 13.60 -10.49 26.48
N GLY A 34 13.17 -11.59 27.08
CA GLY A 34 11.81 -11.77 27.61
C GLY A 34 10.71 -11.87 26.53
N LYS A 35 11.09 -12.00 25.25
CA LYS A 35 10.16 -12.14 24.13
C LYS A 35 9.87 -13.60 23.80
N ARG A 36 8.63 -13.86 23.37
CA ARG A 36 8.16 -15.17 22.95
C ARG A 36 8.43 -15.37 21.46
N ILE A 37 9.29 -16.34 21.14
CA ILE A 37 9.74 -16.65 19.77
C ILE A 37 9.10 -17.95 19.32
N GLY A 38 8.46 -17.93 18.14
CA GLY A 38 7.94 -19.11 17.46
C GLY A 38 8.65 -19.38 16.14
N ILE A 39 8.81 -20.64 15.79
CA ILE A 39 9.26 -21.08 14.45
C ILE A 39 8.06 -21.69 13.74
N LEU A 40 7.72 -21.14 12.56
CA LEU A 40 6.74 -21.70 11.66
C LEU A 40 7.44 -22.51 10.57
N ILE A 41 7.22 -23.81 10.53
CA ILE A 41 7.71 -24.68 9.45
C ILE A 41 6.55 -25.00 8.52
N VAL A 42 6.54 -24.39 7.33
CA VAL A 42 5.56 -24.74 6.29
C VAL A 42 6.01 -25.98 5.54
N ALA A 43 5.14 -27.00 5.46
CA ALA A 43 5.45 -28.28 4.86
C ALA A 43 4.37 -28.72 3.87
N TYR A 44 4.81 -29.26 2.73
CA TYR A 44 3.98 -29.94 1.73
C TYR A 44 4.84 -30.95 0.97
N ASN A 45 4.46 -32.24 1.02
CA ASN A 45 5.26 -33.35 0.47
C ASN A 45 6.71 -33.35 0.97
N ALA A 46 6.89 -33.19 2.28
CA ALA A 46 8.20 -33.04 2.93
C ALA A 46 8.66 -34.33 3.66
N LEU A 47 8.14 -35.49 3.29
CA LEU A 47 8.43 -36.77 3.96
C LEU A 47 9.92 -37.05 4.10
N THR A 48 10.73 -36.73 3.10
CA THR A 48 12.18 -37.02 3.10
C THR A 48 13.04 -35.89 3.67
N THR A 49 12.50 -34.68 3.77
CA THR A 49 13.26 -33.46 4.11
C THR A 49 12.97 -32.94 5.51
N LEU A 50 11.76 -33.17 6.04
CA LEU A 50 11.32 -32.59 7.31
C LEU A 50 12.15 -33.04 8.51
N ALA A 51 12.50 -34.35 8.60
CA ALA A 51 13.29 -34.87 9.71
C ALA A 51 14.72 -34.25 9.72
N PRO A 52 15.47 -34.20 8.60
CA PRO A 52 16.72 -33.45 8.53
C PRO A 52 16.59 -31.99 8.93
N VAL A 53 15.51 -31.29 8.52
CA VAL A 53 15.28 -29.88 8.89
C VAL A 53 15.15 -29.73 10.40
N LEU A 54 14.32 -30.54 11.05
CA LEU A 54 14.12 -30.48 12.50
C LEU A 54 15.40 -30.80 13.28
N HIS A 55 16.19 -31.81 12.86
CA HIS A 55 17.45 -32.20 13.51
C HIS A 55 18.58 -31.17 13.35
N ARG A 56 18.51 -30.31 12.32
CA ARG A 56 19.48 -29.25 12.08
C ARG A 56 19.17 -27.94 12.83
N ILE A 57 18.01 -27.82 13.46
CA ILE A 57 17.75 -26.73 14.40
C ILE A 57 18.70 -26.90 15.60
N THR A 58 19.54 -25.87 15.84
CA THR A 58 20.58 -25.95 16.84
C THR A 58 20.02 -26.04 18.27
N PRO A 59 20.72 -26.69 19.24
CA PRO A 59 20.28 -26.74 20.64
C PRO A 59 20.03 -25.35 21.23
N GLU A 60 20.79 -24.36 20.80
CA GLU A 60 20.63 -22.97 21.21
C GLU A 60 19.31 -22.40 20.76
N VAL A 61 18.96 -22.57 19.47
CA VAL A 61 17.66 -22.15 18.94
C VAL A 61 16.54 -22.84 19.70
N TRP A 62 16.63 -24.18 19.95
CA TRP A 62 15.68 -24.91 20.76
C TRP A 62 15.53 -24.36 22.19
N LYS A 63 16.63 -23.87 22.78
CA LYS A 63 16.58 -23.24 24.11
C LYS A 63 15.79 -21.92 24.06
N ASN A 64 16.04 -21.10 23.08
CA ASN A 64 15.53 -19.71 22.98
C ASN A 64 14.08 -19.62 22.48
N VAL A 65 13.63 -20.57 21.64
CA VAL A 65 12.27 -20.57 21.12
C VAL A 65 11.29 -21.20 22.10
N GLU A 66 10.07 -20.70 22.13
CA GLU A 66 9.01 -21.27 22.98
C GLU A 66 8.28 -22.40 22.25
N GLU A 67 8.06 -22.26 20.95
CA GLU A 67 7.29 -23.24 20.16
C GLU A 67 7.81 -23.34 18.72
N VAL A 68 7.85 -24.55 18.19
CA VAL A 68 8.09 -24.88 16.79
C VAL A 68 6.83 -25.52 16.22
N VAL A 69 6.23 -24.92 15.20
CA VAL A 69 4.99 -25.42 14.61
C VAL A 69 5.25 -25.90 13.19
N VAL A 70 5.03 -27.19 12.94
CA VAL A 70 4.96 -27.74 11.60
C VAL A 70 3.53 -27.59 11.10
N CYS A 71 3.33 -26.75 10.08
CA CYS A 71 2.06 -26.59 9.38
C CYS A 71 2.09 -27.40 8.08
N ASP A 72 1.46 -28.58 8.11
CA ASP A 72 1.31 -29.45 6.95
C ASP A 72 0.11 -29.01 6.10
N ASP A 73 0.38 -28.66 4.85
CA ASP A 73 -0.63 -28.15 3.91
C ASP A 73 -1.40 -29.25 3.19
N ALA A 74 -1.97 -30.18 3.98
CA ALA A 74 -2.70 -31.34 3.49
C ALA A 74 -1.84 -32.20 2.53
N SER A 75 -0.64 -32.57 2.96
CA SER A 75 0.25 -33.43 2.17
C SER A 75 -0.40 -34.78 1.87
N PRO A 76 -0.37 -35.24 0.62
CA PRO A 76 -0.86 -36.57 0.25
C PRO A 76 0.09 -37.70 0.70
N ASP A 77 1.33 -37.39 1.05
CA ASP A 77 2.32 -38.32 1.59
C ASP A 77 2.22 -38.44 3.13
N ALA A 78 3.14 -39.16 3.78
CA ALA A 78 3.17 -39.34 5.22
C ALA A 78 3.86 -38.20 6.00
N THR A 79 3.98 -36.97 5.44
CA THR A 79 4.62 -35.83 6.10
C THR A 79 4.04 -35.55 7.49
N HIS A 80 2.71 -35.48 7.61
CA HIS A 80 2.04 -35.26 8.90
C HIS A 80 2.34 -36.38 9.91
N ALA A 81 2.21 -37.63 9.47
CA ALA A 81 2.48 -38.78 10.35
C ALA A 81 3.94 -38.83 10.83
N LEU A 82 4.90 -38.49 9.95
CA LEU A 82 6.31 -38.34 10.28
C LEU A 82 6.51 -37.26 11.35
N ALA A 83 5.92 -36.09 11.19
CA ALA A 83 6.06 -34.99 12.14
C ALA A 83 5.54 -35.35 13.53
N VAL A 84 4.37 -36.00 13.61
CA VAL A 84 3.79 -36.53 14.86
C VAL A 84 4.68 -37.62 15.47
N GLY A 85 5.20 -38.51 14.63
CA GLY A 85 6.13 -39.58 15.06
C GLY A 85 7.42 -39.01 15.65
N LEU A 86 8.04 -38.02 15.00
CA LEU A 86 9.26 -37.37 15.51
C LEU A 86 9.01 -36.67 16.85
N LYS A 87 7.90 -35.92 16.97
CA LYS A 87 7.50 -35.30 18.25
C LYS A 87 7.47 -36.31 19.37
N THR A 88 6.80 -37.44 19.16
CA THR A 88 6.57 -38.47 20.21
C THR A 88 7.82 -39.25 20.50
N LEU A 89 8.52 -39.74 19.49
CA LEU A 89 9.68 -40.65 19.66
C LEU A 89 10.92 -39.92 20.20
N GLN A 90 11.05 -38.62 19.91
CA GLN A 90 12.22 -37.84 20.33
C GLN A 90 11.91 -36.90 21.50
N ASN A 91 10.71 -36.99 22.09
CA ASN A 91 10.27 -36.15 23.21
C ASN A 91 10.46 -34.62 22.90
N MET A 92 10.07 -34.20 21.70
CA MET A 92 10.16 -32.78 21.28
C MET A 92 8.97 -31.99 21.84
N ASP A 93 8.99 -31.65 23.13
CA ASP A 93 7.85 -30.99 23.81
C ASP A 93 7.43 -29.67 23.18
N LYS A 94 8.39 -28.88 22.65
CA LYS A 94 8.13 -27.61 21.98
C LYS A 94 7.63 -27.76 20.52
N LEU A 95 7.63 -28.98 19.98
CA LEU A 95 7.16 -29.22 18.61
C LEU A 95 5.65 -29.41 18.59
N HIS A 96 4.95 -28.62 17.82
CA HIS A 96 3.52 -28.76 17.54
C HIS A 96 3.30 -29.07 16.07
N VAL A 97 2.33 -29.91 15.78
CA VAL A 97 2.01 -30.33 14.41
C VAL A 97 0.56 -29.97 14.12
N VAL A 98 0.36 -29.21 13.07
CA VAL A 98 -0.95 -28.79 12.57
C VAL A 98 -1.07 -29.28 11.13
N SER A 99 -2.19 -29.89 10.77
CA SER A 99 -2.49 -30.28 9.39
C SER A 99 -3.78 -29.62 8.93
N HIS A 100 -3.78 -29.09 7.73
CA HIS A 100 -4.98 -28.53 7.12
C HIS A 100 -5.87 -29.62 6.53
N ARG A 101 -7.18 -29.38 6.49
CA ARG A 101 -8.15 -30.33 5.89
C ARG A 101 -8.03 -30.39 4.35
N GLN A 102 -7.52 -29.32 3.74
CA GLN A 102 -7.30 -29.16 2.31
C GLN A 102 -6.07 -28.29 2.09
N ASN A 103 -5.42 -28.43 0.95
CA ASN A 103 -4.30 -27.60 0.57
C ASN A 103 -4.73 -26.13 0.43
N LEU A 104 -4.13 -25.25 1.19
CA LEU A 104 -4.40 -23.81 1.22
C LEU A 104 -3.49 -23.04 0.27
N GLY A 105 -2.45 -23.67 -0.25
CA GLY A 105 -1.37 -23.03 -1.00
C GLY A 105 -0.33 -22.35 -0.11
N TYR A 106 0.79 -22.02 -0.70
CA TYR A 106 1.97 -21.49 0.01
C TYR A 106 1.66 -20.27 0.88
N GLY A 107 1.00 -19.25 0.33
CA GLY A 107 0.57 -18.07 1.09
C GLY A 107 -0.52 -18.38 2.11
N GLY A 108 -1.44 -19.30 1.78
CA GLY A 108 -2.51 -19.71 2.67
C GLY A 108 -1.98 -20.41 3.93
N ASN A 109 -1.01 -21.30 3.77
CA ASN A 109 -0.34 -22.00 4.87
C ASN A 109 0.43 -21.02 5.77
N GLN A 110 1.15 -20.04 5.20
CA GLN A 110 1.81 -18.97 5.98
C GLN A 110 0.81 -18.15 6.79
N LYS A 111 -0.30 -17.71 6.16
CA LYS A 111 -1.35 -16.94 6.85
C LYS A 111 -1.91 -17.68 8.06
N ALA A 112 -2.17 -18.98 7.91
CA ALA A 112 -2.66 -19.83 9.01
C ALA A 112 -1.64 -19.89 10.16
N GLY A 113 -0.36 -20.10 9.84
CA GLY A 113 0.72 -20.14 10.83
C GLY A 113 0.93 -18.79 11.52
N TYR A 114 0.94 -17.67 10.79
CA TYR A 114 1.05 -16.35 11.41
C TYR A 114 -0.14 -16.04 12.32
N THR A 115 -1.36 -16.39 11.88
CA THR A 115 -2.57 -16.21 12.69
C THR A 115 -2.49 -17.02 13.99
N TYR A 116 -2.01 -18.25 13.94
CA TYR A 116 -1.80 -19.10 15.10
C TYR A 116 -0.88 -18.41 16.13
N PHE A 117 0.30 -17.95 15.74
CA PHE A 117 1.22 -17.27 16.64
C PHE A 117 0.69 -15.93 17.17
N MET A 118 -0.03 -15.16 16.33
CA MET A 118 -0.68 -13.92 16.77
C MET A 118 -1.75 -14.18 17.85
N GLN A 119 -2.57 -15.22 17.70
CA GLN A 119 -3.61 -15.59 18.66
C GLN A 119 -3.02 -16.07 19.98
N LYS A 120 -1.89 -16.75 19.94
CA LYS A 120 -1.16 -17.21 21.15
C LYS A 120 -0.34 -16.10 21.83
N GLY A 121 -0.29 -14.89 21.27
CA GLY A 121 0.38 -13.74 21.88
C GLY A 121 1.91 -13.81 21.80
N PHE A 122 2.48 -14.44 20.77
CA PHE A 122 3.91 -14.40 20.50
C PHE A 122 4.37 -13.02 20.06
N ASP A 123 5.67 -12.73 20.19
CA ASP A 123 6.30 -11.47 19.80
C ASP A 123 6.97 -11.57 18.43
N VAL A 124 7.59 -12.71 18.14
CA VAL A 124 8.37 -12.96 16.92
C VAL A 124 8.00 -14.31 16.33
N VAL A 125 7.88 -14.35 15.00
CA VAL A 125 7.76 -15.60 14.24
C VAL A 125 8.85 -15.67 13.17
N VAL A 126 9.51 -16.84 13.07
CA VAL A 126 10.47 -17.14 12.01
C VAL A 126 9.86 -18.18 11.10
N LEU A 127 9.82 -17.89 9.80
CA LEU A 127 9.36 -18.80 8.76
C LEU A 127 10.53 -19.65 8.27
N LEU A 128 10.40 -20.97 8.36
CA LEU A 128 11.32 -21.95 7.82
C LEU A 128 10.55 -22.91 6.91
N HIS A 129 11.21 -23.42 5.86
CA HIS A 129 10.58 -24.37 4.95
C HIS A 129 10.94 -25.81 5.31
N GLY A 130 9.95 -26.70 5.23
CA GLY A 130 10.13 -28.13 5.49
C GLY A 130 10.85 -28.90 4.37
N ASP A 131 11.11 -28.25 3.22
CA ASP A 131 11.80 -28.81 2.05
C ASP A 131 13.35 -28.89 2.18
N GLY A 132 13.89 -28.29 3.25
CA GLY A 132 15.32 -28.30 3.52
C GLY A 132 16.15 -27.29 2.72
N GLN A 133 15.53 -26.43 1.91
CA GLN A 133 16.24 -25.45 1.08
C GLN A 133 16.97 -24.39 1.93
N TYR A 134 16.48 -24.09 3.12
CA TYR A 134 17.09 -23.10 4.02
C TYR A 134 17.80 -23.78 5.18
N ALA A 135 18.90 -23.17 5.62
CA ALA A 135 19.74 -23.68 6.70
C ALA A 135 19.14 -23.31 8.07
N PRO A 136 18.63 -24.30 8.84
CA PRO A 136 18.11 -24.05 10.20
C PRO A 136 19.18 -23.52 11.17
N GLU A 137 20.45 -23.73 10.87
CA GLU A 137 21.61 -23.31 11.66
C GLU A 137 21.71 -21.79 11.82
N VAL A 138 21.13 -21.02 10.88
CA VAL A 138 21.19 -19.56 10.89
C VAL A 138 19.87 -18.90 11.34
N LEU A 139 18.94 -19.68 11.94
CA LEU A 139 17.67 -19.14 12.46
C LEU A 139 17.87 -17.97 13.43
N SER A 140 18.89 -18.03 14.28
CA SER A 140 19.19 -16.96 15.23
C SER A 140 19.47 -15.63 14.54
N HIS A 141 20.13 -15.62 13.39
CA HIS A 141 20.41 -14.39 12.63
C HIS A 141 19.15 -13.66 12.16
N LEU A 142 18.02 -14.39 11.99
CA LEU A 142 16.77 -13.79 11.57
C LEU A 142 16.00 -13.19 12.74
N TYR A 143 15.99 -13.80 13.92
CA TYR A 143 15.19 -13.27 15.02
C TYR A 143 15.93 -12.26 15.91
N HIS A 144 17.27 -12.31 16.02
CA HIS A 144 18.03 -11.39 16.85
C HIS A 144 17.75 -9.90 16.58
N PRO A 145 17.75 -9.39 15.31
CA PRO A 145 17.44 -7.99 15.06
C PRO A 145 16.04 -7.56 15.51
N LEU A 146 15.08 -8.51 15.55
CA LEU A 146 13.72 -8.27 16.03
C LEU A 146 13.67 -8.20 17.56
N LEU A 147 14.48 -9.02 18.25
CA LEU A 147 14.59 -9.02 19.71
C LEU A 147 15.13 -7.67 20.22
N HIS A 148 16.14 -7.15 19.55
CA HIS A 148 16.77 -5.88 19.91
C HIS A 148 16.04 -4.65 19.37
N GLY A 149 14.93 -4.84 18.65
CA GLY A 149 14.15 -3.71 18.10
C GLY A 149 14.84 -2.96 16.96
N GLU A 150 15.84 -3.56 16.30
CA GLU A 150 16.56 -2.97 15.16
C GLU A 150 15.69 -2.94 13.91
N SER A 151 14.79 -3.90 13.77
CA SER A 151 13.88 -4.05 12.62
C SER A 151 12.52 -4.60 13.05
N ASP A 152 11.56 -4.53 12.14
CA ASP A 152 10.21 -5.06 12.31
C ASP A 152 10.00 -6.33 11.45
N ALA A 153 10.86 -6.52 10.44
CA ALA A 153 10.97 -7.74 9.64
C ALA A 153 12.44 -7.99 9.26
N VAL A 154 12.84 -9.26 9.14
CA VAL A 154 14.17 -9.67 8.72
C VAL A 154 14.04 -10.70 7.61
N PHE A 155 14.76 -10.48 6.51
CA PHE A 155 14.75 -11.35 5.33
C PHE A 155 16.13 -11.96 5.11
N GLY A 156 16.18 -13.27 4.96
CA GLY A 156 17.39 -13.96 4.57
C GLY A 156 17.68 -13.75 3.08
N SER A 157 18.86 -13.26 2.75
CA SER A 157 19.29 -13.05 1.36
C SER A 157 20.42 -14.00 0.96
N ARG A 158 20.18 -14.75 -0.10
CA ARG A 158 21.18 -15.60 -0.76
C ARG A 158 22.13 -14.79 -1.65
N MET A 159 21.74 -13.55 -1.99
CA MET A 159 22.48 -12.68 -2.89
C MET A 159 23.65 -11.95 -2.21
N MET A 160 23.70 -11.96 -0.89
CA MET A 160 24.84 -11.48 -0.10
C MET A 160 26.02 -12.45 -0.20
N LYS A 161 27.26 -11.93 -0.07
CA LYS A 161 28.48 -12.71 -0.38
C LYS A 161 29.10 -13.43 0.82
N ASP A 162 28.57 -13.25 2.00
CA ASP A 162 29.13 -13.74 3.28
C ASP A 162 29.31 -15.27 3.29
N TYR A 163 28.42 -15.99 2.62
CA TYR A 163 28.52 -17.44 2.43
C TYR A 163 29.01 -17.85 1.03
N GLY A 164 29.80 -16.98 0.37
CA GLY A 164 30.35 -17.26 -0.96
C GLY A 164 29.41 -16.92 -2.13
N GLY A 165 28.17 -16.57 -1.83
CA GLY A 165 27.15 -16.13 -2.79
C GLY A 165 26.42 -17.28 -3.51
N PRO A 166 25.37 -16.94 -4.27
CA PRO A 166 24.38 -17.91 -4.75
C PRO A 166 24.94 -18.92 -5.78
N LEU A 167 25.85 -18.51 -6.64
CA LEU A 167 26.41 -19.40 -7.68
C LEU A 167 27.31 -20.48 -7.08
N LYS A 168 28.09 -20.17 -6.02
CA LYS A 168 28.90 -21.17 -5.31
C LYS A 168 28.01 -22.16 -4.53
N GLY A 169 26.83 -21.72 -4.09
CA GLY A 169 25.81 -22.57 -3.46
C GLY A 169 24.99 -23.40 -4.44
N GLY A 170 25.39 -23.46 -5.72
CA GLY A 170 24.74 -24.29 -6.74
C GLY A 170 23.51 -23.67 -7.42
N MET A 171 23.23 -22.39 -7.19
CA MET A 171 22.09 -21.73 -7.88
C MET A 171 22.32 -21.71 -9.40
N PRO A 172 21.40 -22.23 -10.21
CA PRO A 172 21.50 -22.16 -11.66
C PRO A 172 21.58 -20.72 -12.17
N LEU A 173 22.44 -20.46 -13.17
CA LEU A 173 22.69 -19.11 -13.69
C LEU A 173 21.39 -18.39 -14.13
N TYR A 174 20.47 -19.10 -14.78
CA TYR A 174 19.20 -18.51 -15.21
C TYR A 174 18.31 -18.09 -14.03
N LYS A 175 18.33 -18.83 -12.91
CA LYS A 175 17.62 -18.44 -11.68
C LYS A 175 18.28 -17.22 -11.05
N TYR A 176 19.61 -17.17 -11.02
CA TYR A 176 20.35 -16.00 -10.53
C TYR A 176 20.03 -14.73 -11.34
N VAL A 177 20.12 -14.81 -12.67
CA VAL A 177 19.81 -13.67 -13.55
C VAL A 177 18.34 -13.26 -13.43
N GLY A 178 17.44 -14.21 -13.44
CA GLY A 178 16.00 -13.94 -13.27
C GLY A 178 15.67 -13.25 -11.96
N ASN A 179 16.26 -13.74 -10.85
CA ASN A 179 16.10 -13.12 -9.52
C ASN A 179 16.62 -11.67 -9.52
N ARG A 180 17.81 -11.41 -10.08
CA ARG A 180 18.39 -10.06 -10.16
C ARG A 180 17.55 -9.09 -10.98
N ILE A 181 17.00 -9.54 -12.10
CA ILE A 181 16.12 -8.73 -12.95
C ILE A 181 14.85 -8.37 -12.17
N LEU A 182 14.20 -9.38 -11.59
CA LEU A 182 12.93 -9.20 -10.88
C LEU A 182 13.11 -8.33 -9.63
N THR A 183 14.12 -8.60 -8.80
CA THR A 183 14.48 -7.76 -7.64
C THR A 183 14.76 -6.31 -8.04
N THR A 184 15.47 -6.08 -9.16
CA THR A 184 15.74 -4.72 -9.65
C THR A 184 14.45 -4.00 -10.07
N PHE A 185 13.54 -4.72 -10.71
CA PHE A 185 12.22 -4.20 -11.07
C PHE A 185 11.40 -3.83 -9.83
N GLU A 186 11.31 -4.73 -8.83
CA GLU A 186 10.59 -4.49 -7.59
C GLU A 186 11.16 -3.31 -6.81
N ASN A 187 12.48 -3.27 -6.62
CA ASN A 187 13.16 -2.14 -5.97
C ASN A 187 12.80 -0.79 -6.62
N ARG A 188 12.91 -0.70 -7.95
CA ARG A 188 12.57 0.55 -8.66
C ARG A 188 11.09 0.89 -8.58
N ALA A 189 10.24 -0.11 -8.66
CA ALA A 189 8.80 0.10 -8.65
C ALA A 189 8.27 0.48 -7.27
N ILE A 190 8.80 -0.13 -6.21
CA ILE A 190 8.30 0.04 -4.83
C ILE A 190 9.06 1.15 -4.10
N GLY A 191 10.31 1.45 -4.53
CA GLY A 191 11.20 2.42 -3.87
C GLY A 191 12.00 1.81 -2.73
N MET A 192 12.39 0.54 -2.88
CA MET A 192 13.20 -0.22 -1.91
C MET A 192 14.62 -0.47 -2.43
N HIS A 193 15.46 -1.05 -1.57
CA HIS A 193 16.86 -1.35 -1.86
C HIS A 193 17.26 -2.73 -1.34
N LEU A 194 16.40 -3.74 -1.47
CA LEU A 194 16.70 -5.11 -1.07
C LEU A 194 17.65 -5.78 -2.08
N THR A 195 18.47 -6.68 -1.58
CA THR A 195 19.34 -7.52 -2.41
C THR A 195 18.57 -8.70 -3.00
N GLU A 196 17.51 -9.16 -2.30
CA GLU A 196 16.66 -10.27 -2.74
C GLU A 196 15.22 -10.15 -2.20
N PHE A 197 14.22 -10.29 -3.09
CA PHE A 197 12.79 -10.38 -2.74
C PHE A 197 12.28 -11.82 -2.65
N HIS A 198 13.00 -12.78 -3.22
CA HIS A 198 12.47 -14.12 -3.54
C HIS A 198 13.00 -15.23 -2.64
N SER A 199 13.54 -14.87 -1.49
CA SER A 199 13.82 -15.82 -0.42
C SER A 199 12.60 -15.95 0.49
N GLY A 200 12.17 -17.20 0.78
CA GLY A 200 11.12 -17.49 1.74
C GLY A 200 11.62 -17.61 3.20
N TYR A 201 12.91 -17.37 3.46
CA TYR A 201 13.46 -17.44 4.81
C TYR A 201 13.35 -16.09 5.50
N ARG A 202 12.37 -15.96 6.40
CA ARG A 202 11.95 -14.66 6.91
C ARG A 202 11.59 -14.72 8.37
N ALA A 203 11.74 -13.58 9.06
CA ALA A 203 11.23 -13.40 10.41
C ALA A 203 10.46 -12.08 10.52
N TYR A 204 9.45 -12.08 11.36
CA TYR A 204 8.57 -10.94 11.55
C TYR A 204 8.29 -10.67 13.02
N SER A 205 8.24 -9.39 13.37
CA SER A 205 7.57 -8.96 14.58
C SER A 205 6.06 -9.16 14.42
N LEU A 206 5.43 -9.87 15.33
CA LEU A 206 3.98 -10.09 15.30
C LEU A 206 3.19 -8.80 15.55
N ARG A 207 3.84 -7.79 16.18
CA ARG A 207 3.27 -6.45 16.25
C ARG A 207 3.06 -5.84 14.85
N ALA A 208 4.03 -6.01 13.95
CA ALA A 208 3.91 -5.52 12.58
C ALA A 208 2.87 -6.34 11.78
N LEU A 209 2.87 -7.67 11.93
CA LEU A 209 1.93 -8.53 11.22
C LEU A 209 0.47 -8.31 11.62
N ARG A 210 0.18 -7.97 12.88
CA ARG A 210 -1.20 -7.68 13.36
C ARG A 210 -1.85 -6.50 12.64
N ASN A 211 -1.04 -5.58 12.11
CA ASN A 211 -1.53 -4.42 11.37
C ASN A 211 -1.69 -4.68 9.86
N ILE A 212 -1.42 -5.90 9.40
CA ILE A 212 -1.57 -6.29 8.00
C ILE A 212 -2.82 -7.13 7.82
N ASP A 213 -3.73 -6.68 6.97
CA ASP A 213 -4.87 -7.49 6.56
C ASP A 213 -4.43 -8.55 5.53
N PHE A 214 -4.37 -9.80 5.97
CA PHE A 214 -4.06 -10.95 5.12
C PHE A 214 -5.26 -11.47 4.34
N SER A 215 -6.50 -11.11 4.70
CA SER A 215 -7.73 -11.75 4.21
C SER A 215 -7.86 -11.68 2.69
N ARG A 216 -7.35 -10.62 2.08
CA ARG A 216 -7.45 -10.34 0.64
C ARG A 216 -6.15 -10.59 -0.13
N MET A 217 -5.10 -10.99 0.55
CA MET A 217 -3.84 -11.34 -0.08
C MET A 217 -3.91 -12.72 -0.72
N THR A 218 -3.05 -12.94 -1.73
CA THR A 218 -2.99 -14.22 -2.44
C THR A 218 -2.65 -15.40 -1.51
N ASN A 219 -3.07 -16.59 -1.92
CA ASN A 219 -2.62 -17.84 -1.29
C ASN A 219 -1.45 -18.50 -2.04
N ASP A 220 -1.03 -17.93 -3.18
CA ASP A 220 0.04 -18.45 -4.04
C ASP A 220 1.41 -17.89 -3.63
N PHE A 221 2.48 -18.25 -4.35
CA PHE A 221 3.89 -17.91 -4.03
C PHE A 221 4.20 -16.41 -3.99
N HIS A 222 3.49 -15.57 -4.74
CA HIS A 222 3.69 -14.11 -4.71
C HIS A 222 3.08 -13.41 -3.48
N PHE A 223 2.55 -14.18 -2.51
CA PHE A 223 2.21 -13.70 -1.18
C PHE A 223 3.39 -12.96 -0.53
N ASP A 224 4.59 -13.47 -0.74
CA ASP A 224 5.82 -12.89 -0.23
C ASP A 224 6.08 -11.47 -0.77
N THR A 225 5.75 -11.19 -2.02
CA THR A 225 5.81 -9.83 -2.58
C THR A 225 4.73 -8.93 -1.98
N GLU A 226 3.50 -9.42 -1.82
CA GLU A 226 2.41 -8.62 -1.27
C GLU A 226 2.68 -8.21 0.19
N ILE A 227 3.21 -9.11 1.03
CA ILE A 227 3.53 -8.79 2.43
C ILE A 227 4.68 -7.79 2.54
N ILE A 228 5.73 -7.90 1.69
CA ILE A 228 6.82 -6.92 1.62
C ILE A 228 6.29 -5.54 1.28
N ILE A 229 5.44 -5.45 0.25
CA ILE A 229 4.81 -4.21 -0.18
C ILE A 229 4.05 -3.57 0.99
N LYS A 230 3.24 -4.34 1.71
CA LYS A 230 2.44 -3.83 2.83
C LYS A 230 3.32 -3.34 3.99
N LEU A 231 4.33 -4.11 4.37
CA LEU A 231 5.29 -3.70 5.41
C LEU A 231 6.01 -2.40 5.04
N HIS A 232 6.50 -2.31 3.81
CA HIS A 232 7.20 -1.11 3.32
C HIS A 232 6.28 0.11 3.28
N HIS A 233 5.06 -0.05 2.75
CA HIS A 233 4.08 1.04 2.64
C HIS A 233 3.68 1.61 4.02
N GLN A 234 3.60 0.74 5.02
CA GLN A 234 3.29 1.14 6.41
C GLN A 234 4.52 1.66 7.18
N GLY A 235 5.69 1.76 6.53
CA GLY A 235 6.90 2.32 7.11
C GLY A 235 7.63 1.41 8.09
N TYR A 236 7.36 0.09 8.09
CA TYR A 236 8.09 -0.86 8.91
C TYR A 236 9.53 -1.02 8.43
N ARG A 237 10.44 -1.19 9.38
CA ARG A 237 11.88 -1.36 9.13
C ARG A 237 12.16 -2.80 8.72
N ILE A 238 12.70 -2.97 7.53
CA ILE A 238 13.08 -4.28 6.96
C ILE A 238 14.60 -4.34 6.91
N LYS A 239 15.17 -5.43 7.46
CA LYS A 239 16.61 -5.72 7.45
C LYS A 239 16.87 -6.99 6.65
N GLU A 240 17.95 -7.04 5.87
CA GLU A 240 18.43 -8.27 5.27
C GLU A 240 19.59 -8.84 6.07
N VAL A 241 19.65 -10.17 6.13
CA VAL A 241 20.78 -10.92 6.69
C VAL A 241 21.26 -11.95 5.67
N PRO A 242 22.57 -12.22 5.57
CA PRO A 242 23.09 -13.23 4.68
C PRO A 242 22.64 -14.62 5.12
N ILE A 243 22.28 -15.45 4.14
CA ILE A 243 22.00 -16.86 4.36
C ILE A 243 22.75 -17.73 3.36
N PRO A 244 23.16 -18.96 3.76
CA PRO A 244 23.79 -19.88 2.84
C PRO A 244 22.80 -20.30 1.75
N THR A 245 23.32 -20.48 0.55
CA THR A 245 22.57 -20.99 -0.60
C THR A 245 22.89 -22.46 -0.76
N TYR A 246 21.86 -23.29 -0.84
CA TYR A 246 21.99 -24.71 -1.16
C TYR A 246 20.99 -25.07 -2.26
N TYR A 247 21.47 -25.62 -3.35
CA TYR A 247 20.70 -26.22 -4.43
C TYR A 247 21.18 -27.66 -4.59
N GLY A 248 20.43 -28.58 -4.02
CA GLY A 248 20.70 -30.02 -4.05
C GLY A 248 19.57 -30.78 -4.73
N GLY A 249 19.08 -31.82 -4.07
CA GLY A 249 17.99 -32.66 -4.58
C GLY A 249 16.57 -32.15 -4.32
N GLU A 250 16.38 -30.85 -4.02
CA GLU A 250 15.07 -30.29 -3.72
C GLU A 250 14.15 -30.28 -4.94
N ILE A 251 12.87 -30.58 -4.70
CA ILE A 251 11.81 -30.50 -5.71
C ILE A 251 11.27 -29.07 -5.74
N CYS A 252 11.61 -28.31 -6.79
CA CYS A 252 11.11 -26.95 -6.95
C CYS A 252 9.73 -26.98 -7.63
N TYR A 253 8.67 -26.74 -6.87
CA TYR A 253 7.29 -26.66 -7.38
C TYR A 253 6.96 -25.35 -8.09
N VAL A 254 7.86 -24.36 -8.06
CA VAL A 254 7.61 -23.03 -8.59
C VAL A 254 7.94 -22.96 -10.08
N ASN A 255 6.93 -22.68 -10.90
CA ASN A 255 7.15 -22.27 -12.30
C ASN A 255 7.65 -20.83 -12.34
N GLY A 256 8.94 -20.64 -12.61
CA GLY A 256 9.61 -19.33 -12.53
C GLY A 256 9.00 -18.25 -13.42
N MET A 257 8.53 -18.59 -14.64
CA MET A 257 7.91 -17.62 -15.55
C MET A 257 6.53 -17.17 -15.05
N ARG A 258 5.73 -18.11 -14.56
CA ARG A 258 4.42 -17.81 -13.96
C ARG A 258 4.62 -16.95 -12.72
N TYR A 259 5.53 -17.33 -11.85
CA TYR A 259 5.87 -16.58 -10.64
C TYR A 259 6.30 -15.14 -10.96
N ALA A 260 7.23 -14.95 -11.91
CA ALA A 260 7.69 -13.62 -12.32
C ALA A 260 6.54 -12.74 -12.85
N LYS A 261 5.62 -13.34 -13.63
CA LYS A 261 4.41 -12.65 -14.12
C LYS A 261 3.48 -12.25 -12.97
N ASP A 262 3.29 -13.11 -11.99
CA ASP A 262 2.38 -12.85 -10.88
C ASP A 262 2.96 -11.81 -9.92
N VAL A 263 4.27 -11.83 -9.64
CA VAL A 263 5.00 -10.77 -8.93
C VAL A 263 4.86 -9.43 -9.66
N ALA A 264 5.17 -9.39 -10.96
CA ALA A 264 5.06 -8.16 -11.75
C ALA A 264 3.62 -7.62 -11.73
N ARG A 265 2.62 -8.50 -11.80
CA ARG A 265 1.21 -8.13 -11.72
C ARG A 265 0.85 -7.55 -10.34
N ALA A 266 1.31 -8.16 -9.24
CA ALA A 266 1.09 -7.66 -7.87
C ALA A 266 1.68 -6.25 -7.70
N VAL A 267 2.93 -6.03 -8.15
CA VAL A 267 3.59 -4.71 -8.12
C VAL A 267 2.83 -3.68 -8.96
N CYS A 268 2.37 -4.04 -10.17
CA CYS A 268 1.59 -3.14 -11.02
C CYS A 268 0.23 -2.79 -10.38
N ARG A 269 -0.44 -3.75 -9.76
CA ARG A 269 -1.71 -3.54 -9.04
C ARG A 269 -1.52 -2.63 -7.83
N TYR A 270 -0.48 -2.84 -7.04
CA TYR A 270 -0.10 -1.92 -5.96
C TYR A 270 0.10 -0.50 -6.47
N LYS A 271 0.92 -0.32 -7.52
CA LYS A 271 1.17 1.02 -8.11
C LYS A 271 -0.10 1.66 -8.65
N ALA A 272 -0.97 0.88 -9.30
CA ALA A 272 -2.26 1.37 -9.77
C ALA A 272 -3.17 1.81 -8.62
N THR A 273 -3.14 1.09 -7.50
CA THR A 273 -3.94 1.40 -6.31
C THR A 273 -3.42 2.66 -5.59
N VAL A 274 -2.13 2.73 -5.28
CA VAL A 274 -1.52 3.89 -4.60
C VAL A 274 -1.65 5.17 -5.45
N ARG A 275 -1.52 5.05 -6.77
CA ARG A 275 -1.77 6.17 -7.69
C ARG A 275 -3.25 6.45 -7.92
N SER A 276 -4.10 5.72 -7.25
CA SER A 276 -5.54 5.86 -7.35
C SER A 276 -6.10 5.71 -8.78
N VAL A 277 -5.39 4.98 -9.64
CA VAL A 277 -5.83 4.67 -11.01
C VAL A 277 -6.91 3.59 -11.00
N LYS A 278 -6.68 2.51 -10.23
CA LYS A 278 -7.61 1.39 -10.08
C LYS A 278 -7.50 0.80 -8.69
N ARG A 279 -8.64 0.54 -8.06
CA ARG A 279 -8.73 -0.14 -6.76
C ARG A 279 -8.53 -1.64 -6.95
N HIS A 280 -7.58 -2.21 -6.23
CA HIS A 280 -7.35 -3.65 -6.17
C HIS A 280 -7.60 -4.16 -4.76
N PRO A 281 -8.33 -5.27 -4.58
CA PRO A 281 -8.78 -5.74 -3.25
C PRO A 281 -7.64 -5.96 -2.26
N GLU A 282 -6.51 -6.52 -2.73
CA GLU A 282 -5.34 -6.83 -1.91
C GLU A 282 -4.61 -5.60 -1.35
N PHE A 283 -4.81 -4.42 -1.95
CA PHE A 283 -4.19 -3.15 -1.58
C PHE A 283 -5.21 -2.02 -1.38
N GLN A 284 -6.47 -2.37 -1.18
CA GLN A 284 -7.55 -1.36 -1.17
C GLN A 284 -7.42 -0.29 -0.11
N GLU A 285 -6.77 -0.58 1.02
CA GLU A 285 -6.49 0.36 2.10
C GLU A 285 -5.57 1.51 1.68
N TYR A 286 -4.82 1.33 0.59
CA TYR A 286 -3.90 2.35 0.04
C TYR A 286 -4.52 3.16 -1.09
N PHE A 287 -5.79 2.90 -1.40
CA PHE A 287 -6.49 3.61 -2.46
C PHE A 287 -7.03 4.93 -1.94
N VAL A 288 -6.44 6.03 -2.39
CA VAL A 288 -6.95 7.37 -2.09
C VAL A 288 -8.04 7.71 -3.10
N HIS A 289 -9.25 7.95 -2.63
CA HIS A 289 -10.39 8.18 -3.52
C HIS A 289 -10.21 9.47 -4.35
N TYR A 290 -9.70 10.53 -3.75
CA TYR A 290 -9.42 11.81 -4.38
C TYR A 290 -7.97 12.25 -4.14
N PRO A 291 -6.97 11.74 -4.95
CA PRO A 291 -5.57 12.12 -4.78
C PRO A 291 -5.34 13.57 -5.15
N LEU A 292 -4.40 14.21 -4.46
CA LEU A 292 -3.96 15.56 -4.82
C LEU A 292 -3.39 15.59 -6.24
N LYS A 293 -3.85 16.56 -7.03
CA LYS A 293 -3.37 16.82 -8.40
C LYS A 293 -2.21 17.82 -8.30
N GLU A 294 -0.98 17.36 -8.50
CA GLU A 294 0.24 18.17 -8.31
C GLU A 294 0.60 19.07 -9.52
N SER A 295 -0.06 18.85 -10.66
CA SER A 295 0.19 19.65 -11.86
C SER A 295 -0.15 21.14 -11.63
N LYS A 296 0.70 22.05 -12.10
CA LYS A 296 0.48 23.50 -12.07
C LYS A 296 -0.75 23.97 -12.86
N TYR A 297 -1.40 23.09 -13.59
CA TYR A 297 -2.62 23.35 -14.34
C TYR A 297 -3.86 22.67 -13.73
N SER A 298 -3.73 22.10 -12.53
CA SER A 298 -4.81 21.45 -11.80
C SER A 298 -5.66 22.42 -10.99
N SER A 299 -6.88 22.02 -10.63
CA SER A 299 -7.73 22.77 -9.69
C SER A 299 -7.04 22.97 -8.35
N HIS A 300 -6.41 21.93 -7.78
CA HIS A 300 -5.72 22.00 -6.49
C HIS A 300 -4.61 23.06 -6.45
N TYR A 301 -3.78 23.13 -7.49
CA TYR A 301 -2.75 24.19 -7.60
C TYR A 301 -3.35 25.60 -7.67
N TYR A 302 -4.45 25.75 -8.39
CA TYR A 302 -5.11 27.06 -8.47
C TYR A 302 -5.78 27.43 -7.15
N PHE A 303 -6.45 26.50 -6.46
CA PHE A 303 -7.03 26.75 -5.15
C PHE A 303 -5.96 27.16 -4.14
N GLU A 304 -4.86 26.42 -4.05
CA GLU A 304 -3.73 26.73 -3.17
C GLU A 304 -3.21 28.17 -3.40
N ARG A 305 -3.04 28.58 -4.64
CA ARG A 305 -2.53 29.92 -4.96
C ARG A 305 -3.56 31.04 -4.80
N LEU A 306 -4.83 30.76 -5.05
CA LEU A 306 -5.89 31.76 -5.00
C LEU A 306 -6.43 31.98 -3.58
N THR A 307 -6.25 31.03 -2.70
CA THR A 307 -6.59 31.19 -1.28
C THR A 307 -5.70 32.25 -0.62
N GLY A 308 -4.40 32.26 -0.96
CA GLY A 308 -3.45 33.21 -0.36
C GLY A 308 -2.95 32.75 1.02
N THR A 309 -2.50 33.70 1.84
CA THR A 309 -1.92 33.45 3.16
C THR A 309 -2.67 34.22 4.25
N ASN A 310 -2.65 33.72 5.47
CA ASN A 310 -3.24 34.36 6.66
C ASN A 310 -4.75 34.68 6.49
N GLN A 311 -5.50 33.79 5.86
CA GLN A 311 -6.94 33.90 5.62
C GLN A 311 -7.75 33.02 6.54
N ASP A 312 -8.97 33.41 6.85
CA ASP A 312 -10.00 32.54 7.40
C ASP A 312 -10.70 31.82 6.24
N VAL A 313 -10.52 30.50 6.20
CA VAL A 313 -10.95 29.64 5.07
C VAL A 313 -12.00 28.64 5.53
N LEU A 314 -13.09 28.55 4.80
CA LEU A 314 -14.08 27.47 4.94
C LEU A 314 -13.94 26.52 3.75
N ASP A 315 -13.54 25.29 4.00
CA ASP A 315 -13.42 24.21 3.01
C ASP A 315 -14.62 23.28 3.10
N ILE A 316 -15.57 23.43 2.17
CA ILE A 316 -16.83 22.66 2.13
C ILE A 316 -16.64 21.50 1.15
N GLY A 317 -16.91 20.28 1.61
CA GLY A 317 -16.56 19.07 0.90
C GLY A 317 -15.06 18.79 0.96
N CYS A 318 -14.45 19.00 2.15
CA CYS A 318 -12.99 18.93 2.33
C CYS A 318 -12.42 17.51 2.27
N GLY A 319 -13.27 16.46 2.22
CA GLY A 319 -12.88 15.06 2.17
C GLY A 319 -11.92 14.68 3.30
N GLU A 320 -10.83 14.01 2.95
CA GLU A 320 -9.82 13.54 3.91
C GLU A 320 -8.87 14.65 4.43
N GLY A 321 -9.07 15.93 4.06
CA GLY A 321 -8.30 17.07 4.53
C GLY A 321 -6.93 17.28 3.85
N PHE A 322 -6.60 16.54 2.80
CA PHE A 322 -5.29 16.68 2.13
C PHE A 322 -5.08 18.04 1.47
N MET A 323 -6.14 18.64 0.93
CA MET A 323 -6.04 19.99 0.37
C MET A 323 -6.03 21.05 1.48
N ALA A 324 -6.84 20.88 2.52
CA ALA A 324 -6.84 21.70 3.71
C ALA A 324 -5.44 21.78 4.35
N ALA A 325 -4.69 20.65 4.38
CA ALA A 325 -3.32 20.61 4.87
C ALA A 325 -2.37 21.54 4.08
N LYS A 326 -2.49 21.58 2.76
CA LYS A 326 -1.69 22.51 1.93
C LYS A 326 -2.06 23.96 2.18
N ILE A 327 -3.33 24.24 2.37
CA ILE A 327 -3.84 25.59 2.65
C ILE A 327 -3.41 26.05 4.04
N ALA A 328 -3.53 25.19 5.06
CA ALA A 328 -3.10 25.47 6.44
C ALA A 328 -1.58 25.71 6.53
N ALA A 329 -0.77 24.97 5.75
CA ALA A 329 0.68 25.15 5.69
C ALA A 329 1.11 26.56 5.20
N GLN A 330 0.21 27.33 4.57
CA GLN A 330 0.43 28.72 4.16
C GLN A 330 0.03 29.75 5.24
N GLY A 331 -0.24 29.29 6.48
CA GLY A 331 -0.63 30.15 7.60
C GLY A 331 -2.13 30.48 7.63
N ASN A 332 -2.96 29.78 6.87
CA ASN A 332 -4.42 29.97 6.87
C ASN A 332 -5.07 29.20 8.03
N ARG A 333 -6.15 29.74 8.59
CA ARG A 333 -7.03 29.05 9.53
C ARG A 333 -8.13 28.35 8.74
N VAL A 334 -8.19 27.03 8.77
CA VAL A 334 -9.11 26.26 7.95
C VAL A 334 -10.19 25.62 8.80
N VAL A 335 -11.44 25.89 8.48
CA VAL A 335 -12.62 25.16 8.99
C VAL A 335 -13.08 24.20 7.90
N GLY A 336 -13.26 22.93 8.25
CA GLY A 336 -13.69 21.88 7.33
C GLY A 336 -15.15 21.48 7.53
N ILE A 337 -15.87 21.23 6.44
CA ILE A 337 -17.20 20.59 6.46
C ILE A 337 -17.23 19.47 5.43
N ASP A 338 -17.62 18.26 5.86
CA ASP A 338 -17.79 17.10 4.97
C ASP A 338 -18.78 16.11 5.59
N ALA A 339 -19.29 15.19 4.80
CA ALA A 339 -20.14 14.08 5.28
C ALA A 339 -19.35 13.00 6.03
N LEU A 340 -18.02 12.98 5.92
CA LEU A 340 -17.17 12.04 6.65
C LEU A 340 -17.28 12.28 8.16
N PRO A 341 -17.39 11.22 9.00
CA PRO A 341 -17.42 11.38 10.45
C PRO A 341 -16.12 12.00 11.00
N ARG A 342 -14.98 11.65 10.40
CA ARG A 342 -13.65 12.15 10.74
C ARG A 342 -12.71 12.04 9.53
N PRO A 343 -12.05 13.12 9.11
CA PRO A 343 -11.07 13.09 8.02
C PRO A 343 -9.73 12.46 8.48
N ALA A 344 -8.94 11.96 7.53
CA ALA A 344 -7.61 11.41 7.81
C ALA A 344 -6.63 12.48 8.36
N ARG A 345 -6.81 13.73 7.94
CA ARG A 345 -6.02 14.89 8.37
C ARG A 345 -6.87 15.86 9.20
N ASP A 346 -7.47 15.36 10.27
CA ASP A 346 -8.22 16.19 11.23
C ASP A 346 -7.33 17.20 11.99
N ASP A 347 -6.02 16.92 12.07
CA ASP A 347 -5.00 17.73 12.69
C ASP A 347 -4.80 19.13 12.08
N VAL A 348 -5.29 19.33 10.85
CA VAL A 348 -5.07 20.59 10.10
C VAL A 348 -6.22 21.58 10.20
N PHE A 349 -7.35 21.16 10.73
CA PHE A 349 -8.52 22.01 10.88
C PHE A 349 -8.55 22.73 12.23
N GLU A 350 -8.88 24.02 12.23
CA GLU A 350 -9.22 24.75 13.45
C GLU A 350 -10.50 24.15 14.08
N SER A 351 -11.46 23.81 13.24
CA SER A 351 -12.64 23.05 13.60
C SER A 351 -13.16 22.25 12.40
N TYR A 352 -13.78 21.11 12.68
CA TYR A 352 -14.38 20.23 11.66
C TYR A 352 -15.84 19.95 12.01
N VAL A 353 -16.70 20.04 11.01
CA VAL A 353 -18.13 19.76 11.16
C VAL A 353 -18.53 18.63 10.22
N SER A 354 -18.91 17.47 10.76
CA SER A 354 -19.52 16.40 9.96
C SER A 354 -20.98 16.77 9.65
N ALA A 355 -21.30 16.94 8.35
CA ALA A 355 -22.64 17.29 7.88
C ALA A 355 -22.92 16.77 6.46
N ASP A 356 -24.15 16.34 6.22
CA ASP A 356 -24.65 16.04 4.87
C ASP A 356 -25.00 17.34 4.14
N LEU A 357 -24.36 17.56 3.00
CA LEU A 357 -24.49 18.76 2.18
C LEU A 357 -25.64 18.69 1.16
N SER A 358 -26.38 17.59 1.07
CA SER A 358 -27.40 17.34 0.05
C SER A 358 -28.48 18.44 -0.03
N HIS A 359 -28.72 19.13 1.07
CA HIS A 359 -29.72 20.20 1.20
C HIS A 359 -29.14 21.56 1.67
N GLY A 360 -27.85 21.82 1.39
CA GLY A 360 -27.13 22.98 1.90
C GLY A 360 -26.44 22.68 3.23
N LEU A 361 -26.06 23.73 3.97
CA LEU A 361 -25.35 23.56 5.23
C LEU A 361 -26.24 23.18 6.41
N GLY A 362 -27.56 23.47 6.33
CA GLY A 362 -28.50 23.12 7.39
C GLY A 362 -28.00 23.57 8.78
N ASP A 363 -28.05 22.63 9.75
CA ASP A 363 -27.63 22.88 11.15
C ASP A 363 -26.12 23.12 11.28
N ALA A 364 -25.34 22.83 10.24
CA ALA A 364 -23.90 23.12 10.27
C ALA A 364 -23.60 24.63 10.37
N ILE A 365 -24.50 25.49 9.85
CA ILE A 365 -24.37 26.95 9.97
C ILE A 365 -24.36 27.39 11.44
N GLU A 366 -25.23 26.81 12.29
CA GLU A 366 -25.27 27.14 13.72
C GLU A 366 -23.98 26.78 14.44
N ARG A 367 -23.36 25.67 14.04
CA ARG A 367 -22.06 25.22 14.59
C ARG A 367 -20.90 26.12 14.20
N LEU A 368 -21.03 26.92 13.14
CA LEU A 368 -20.04 27.93 12.76
C LEU A 368 -20.13 29.21 13.62
N ALA A 369 -21.08 29.28 14.55
CA ALA A 369 -21.21 30.34 15.57
C ALA A 369 -21.16 31.76 15.00
N GLY A 370 -21.73 32.01 13.82
CA GLY A 370 -21.72 33.32 13.15
C GLY A 370 -20.38 33.73 12.54
N LYS A 371 -19.39 32.85 12.47
CA LYS A 371 -18.09 33.10 11.86
C LYS A 371 -18.28 33.42 10.37
N GLN A 372 -17.56 34.46 9.91
CA GLN A 372 -17.45 34.82 8.49
C GLN A 372 -16.05 34.50 7.96
N PHE A 373 -15.95 34.24 6.65
CA PHE A 373 -14.72 33.76 6.05
C PHE A 373 -14.23 34.67 4.91
N ASP A 374 -12.91 34.82 4.83
CA ASP A 374 -12.25 35.49 3.68
C ASP A 374 -12.37 34.66 2.41
N LYS A 375 -12.32 33.34 2.55
CA LYS A 375 -12.39 32.39 1.44
C LYS A 375 -13.34 31.25 1.78
N ILE A 376 -14.22 30.94 0.83
CA ILE A 376 -15.00 29.70 0.86
C ILE A 376 -14.62 28.87 -0.35
N LEU A 377 -14.32 27.60 -0.14
CA LEU A 377 -13.87 26.67 -1.17
C LEU A 377 -14.94 25.62 -1.43
N LEU A 378 -15.29 25.44 -2.71
CA LEU A 378 -16.19 24.39 -3.22
C LEU A 378 -15.44 23.64 -4.32
N MET A 379 -14.63 22.64 -3.92
CA MET A 379 -13.79 21.88 -4.84
C MET A 379 -14.50 20.61 -5.30
N ASP A 380 -15.12 20.67 -6.50
CA ASP A 380 -15.87 19.56 -7.09
C ASP A 380 -17.00 19.07 -6.13
N VAL A 381 -17.84 19.99 -5.64
CA VAL A 381 -18.94 19.76 -4.69
C VAL A 381 -20.30 19.93 -5.34
N LEU A 382 -20.49 21.01 -6.12
CA LEU A 382 -21.82 21.40 -6.61
C LEU A 382 -22.46 20.37 -7.54
N GLU A 383 -21.66 19.59 -8.24
CA GLU A 383 -22.11 18.50 -9.12
C GLU A 383 -22.73 17.31 -8.37
N HIS A 384 -22.41 17.15 -7.09
CA HIS A 384 -22.93 16.08 -6.23
C HIS A 384 -24.24 16.45 -5.52
N LEU A 385 -24.66 17.71 -5.59
CA LEU A 385 -25.80 18.20 -4.85
C LEU A 385 -27.09 18.16 -5.68
N MET A 386 -28.20 17.82 -5.03
CA MET A 386 -29.52 17.94 -5.64
C MET A 386 -29.94 19.41 -5.79
N LYS A 387 -29.62 20.24 -4.78
CA LYS A 387 -29.96 21.67 -4.71
C LYS A 387 -28.72 22.53 -4.44
N PRO A 388 -27.80 22.65 -5.40
CA PRO A 388 -26.58 23.45 -5.24
C PRO A 388 -26.86 24.93 -4.96
N GLU A 389 -28.04 25.45 -5.37
CA GLU A 389 -28.47 26.82 -5.15
C GLU A 389 -28.60 27.14 -3.64
N GLN A 390 -29.08 26.17 -2.83
CA GLN A 390 -29.20 26.34 -1.39
C GLN A 390 -27.84 26.51 -0.73
N LEU A 391 -26.86 25.67 -1.12
CA LEU A 391 -25.49 25.80 -0.62
C LEU A 391 -24.86 27.14 -0.99
N LEU A 392 -25.11 27.64 -2.22
CA LEU A 392 -24.62 28.95 -2.65
C LEU A 392 -25.25 30.10 -1.84
N GLU A 393 -26.52 30.01 -1.47
CA GLU A 393 -27.16 30.97 -0.58
C GLU A 393 -26.50 30.97 0.82
N ASP A 394 -26.22 29.81 1.36
CA ASP A 394 -25.55 29.66 2.66
C ASP A 394 -24.11 30.21 2.59
N CYS A 395 -23.37 29.91 1.54
CA CYS A 395 -22.05 30.51 1.30
C CYS A 395 -22.08 32.05 1.27
N ARG A 396 -23.13 32.63 0.69
CA ARG A 396 -23.30 34.09 0.64
C ARG A 396 -23.44 34.73 2.02
N LYS A 397 -24.10 34.03 2.95
CA LYS A 397 -24.28 34.48 4.35
C LYS A 397 -22.97 34.41 5.15
N LEU A 398 -22.15 33.40 4.84
CA LEU A 398 -20.88 33.12 5.57
C LEU A 398 -19.66 33.87 5.00
N LEU A 399 -19.79 34.45 3.80
CA LEU A 399 -18.69 35.15 3.15
C LEU A 399 -18.58 36.59 3.64
N MET A 400 -17.39 37.04 4.00
CA MET A 400 -17.13 38.45 4.29
C MET A 400 -17.45 39.34 3.09
N SER A 401 -17.72 40.61 3.30
CA SER A 401 -18.04 41.57 2.23
C SER A 401 -16.93 41.67 1.16
N SER A 402 -15.67 41.54 1.59
CA SER A 402 -14.47 41.47 0.73
C SER A 402 -14.09 40.05 0.31
N GLY A 403 -14.81 39.06 0.84
CA GLY A 403 -14.46 37.64 0.71
C GLY A 403 -14.69 37.11 -0.71
N GLN A 404 -14.12 35.94 -0.97
CA GLN A 404 -14.18 35.29 -2.29
C GLN A 404 -14.61 33.84 -2.17
N LEU A 405 -15.55 33.46 -3.03
CA LEU A 405 -15.95 32.09 -3.27
C LEU A 405 -15.11 31.49 -4.40
N LEU A 406 -14.42 30.40 -4.13
CA LEU A 406 -13.65 29.63 -5.09
C LEU A 406 -14.40 28.34 -5.42
N VAL A 407 -14.71 28.11 -6.69
CA VAL A 407 -15.50 26.97 -7.15
C VAL A 407 -14.76 26.21 -8.24
N SER A 408 -14.74 24.87 -8.17
CA SER A 408 -14.45 24.04 -9.34
C SER A 408 -15.58 23.04 -9.59
N VAL A 409 -15.83 22.77 -10.88
CA VAL A 409 -16.76 21.73 -11.35
C VAL A 409 -16.23 21.10 -12.64
N PRO A 410 -16.50 19.81 -12.89
CA PRO A 410 -16.19 19.15 -14.16
C PRO A 410 -16.91 19.81 -15.35
N ASN A 411 -16.22 19.84 -16.49
CA ASN A 411 -16.81 20.38 -17.73
C ASN A 411 -17.38 19.26 -18.59
N ILE A 412 -18.70 19.06 -18.54
CA ILE A 412 -19.39 18.05 -19.35
C ILE A 412 -19.21 18.28 -20.86
N ALA A 413 -18.92 19.52 -21.29
CA ALA A 413 -18.69 19.85 -22.68
C ALA A 413 -17.26 19.54 -23.18
N ASN A 414 -16.46 18.82 -22.41
CA ASN A 414 -15.13 18.36 -22.82
C ASN A 414 -15.18 17.48 -24.07
N LEU A 415 -14.15 17.58 -24.92
CA LEU A 415 -14.05 16.85 -26.19
C LEU A 415 -14.25 15.34 -26.02
N THR A 416 -13.70 14.73 -24.98
CA THR A 416 -13.83 13.29 -24.74
C THR A 416 -15.29 12.88 -24.54
N VAL A 417 -16.05 13.66 -23.77
CA VAL A 417 -17.48 13.41 -23.56
C VAL A 417 -18.28 13.62 -24.86
N ARG A 418 -17.96 14.70 -25.62
CA ARG A 418 -18.62 14.97 -26.90
C ARG A 418 -18.40 13.85 -27.92
N LEU A 419 -17.17 13.32 -28.00
CA LEU A 419 -16.87 12.20 -28.91
C LEU A 419 -17.59 10.91 -28.47
N SER A 420 -17.63 10.63 -27.16
CA SER A 420 -18.38 9.49 -26.65
C SER A 420 -19.87 9.60 -26.97
N LEU A 421 -20.47 10.78 -26.77
CA LEU A 421 -21.87 11.03 -27.12
C LEU A 421 -22.14 10.92 -28.61
N ALA A 422 -21.21 11.42 -29.46
CA ALA A 422 -21.33 11.28 -30.91
C ALA A 422 -21.31 9.81 -31.38
N LEU A 423 -20.67 8.93 -30.58
CA LEU A 423 -20.69 7.48 -30.78
C LEU A 423 -21.85 6.77 -30.05
N GLY A 424 -22.82 7.52 -29.52
CA GLY A 424 -23.97 6.98 -28.79
C GLY A 424 -23.63 6.43 -27.40
N GLN A 425 -22.48 6.81 -26.83
CA GLN A 425 -22.01 6.31 -25.53
C GLN A 425 -22.10 7.39 -24.44
N PHE A 426 -22.73 7.04 -23.31
CA PHE A 426 -22.77 7.85 -22.09
C PHE A 426 -22.56 6.93 -20.89
N ASN A 427 -21.31 6.52 -20.68
CA ASN A 427 -20.97 5.54 -19.66
C ASN A 427 -20.46 6.22 -18.40
N TYR A 428 -21.13 5.99 -17.29
CA TYR A 428 -20.65 6.43 -15.97
C TYR A 428 -19.37 5.71 -15.59
N THR A 429 -18.48 6.42 -14.93
CA THR A 429 -17.18 5.95 -14.45
C THR A 429 -17.06 6.11 -12.94
N GLU A 430 -16.07 5.46 -12.35
CA GLU A 430 -15.78 5.60 -10.92
C GLU A 430 -15.20 6.98 -10.56
N ARG A 431 -14.77 7.76 -11.56
CA ARG A 431 -14.14 9.08 -11.40
C ARG A 431 -14.19 9.89 -12.67
N GLY A 432 -14.00 11.21 -12.53
CA GLY A 432 -13.83 12.11 -13.65
C GLY A 432 -15.11 12.84 -14.02
N ILE A 433 -15.25 13.26 -15.28
CA ILE A 433 -16.36 14.09 -15.71
C ILE A 433 -17.71 13.37 -15.60
N LEU A 434 -17.73 12.07 -15.89
CA LEU A 434 -18.91 11.20 -15.82
C LEU A 434 -18.88 10.30 -14.57
N ASP A 435 -18.44 10.84 -13.44
CA ASP A 435 -18.50 10.12 -12.17
C ASP A 435 -19.96 9.73 -11.86
N LYS A 436 -20.17 8.48 -11.40
CA LYS A 436 -21.50 7.92 -11.09
C LYS A 436 -22.23 8.66 -9.96
N THR A 437 -21.50 9.44 -9.16
CA THR A 437 -22.07 10.22 -8.05
C THR A 437 -22.47 11.63 -8.48
N HIS A 438 -22.20 12.06 -9.72
CA HIS A 438 -22.61 13.35 -10.21
C HIS A 438 -24.12 13.39 -10.50
N LEU A 439 -24.82 14.27 -9.83
CA LEU A 439 -26.25 14.55 -10.01
C LEU A 439 -26.48 15.71 -10.98
N ARG A 440 -25.54 16.64 -11.11
CA ARG A 440 -25.59 17.83 -11.95
C ARG A 440 -24.40 17.89 -12.88
N PHE A 441 -24.63 18.31 -14.11
CA PHE A 441 -23.59 18.44 -15.13
C PHE A 441 -23.47 19.90 -15.57
N PHE A 442 -22.25 20.43 -15.52
CA PHE A 442 -21.99 21.81 -15.82
C PHE A 442 -21.09 21.97 -17.07
N THR A 443 -21.42 23.00 -17.84
CA THR A 443 -20.49 23.58 -18.83
C THR A 443 -19.88 24.86 -18.25
N ARG A 444 -18.81 25.37 -18.86
CA ARG A 444 -18.22 26.66 -18.52
C ARG A 444 -19.27 27.79 -18.43
N LYS A 445 -20.29 27.78 -19.30
CA LYS A 445 -21.32 28.83 -19.33
C LYS A 445 -22.40 28.61 -18.25
N THR A 446 -22.84 27.37 -18.05
CA THR A 446 -23.95 27.07 -17.11
C THR A 446 -23.57 27.27 -15.66
N ILE A 447 -22.35 26.89 -15.24
CA ILE A 447 -21.88 27.14 -13.87
C ILE A 447 -21.75 28.66 -13.60
N ARG A 448 -21.23 29.44 -14.55
CA ARG A 448 -21.15 30.88 -14.42
C ARG A 448 -22.54 31.49 -14.21
N ARG A 449 -23.52 31.13 -15.07
CA ARG A 449 -24.90 31.61 -14.93
C ARG A 449 -25.52 31.24 -13.59
N MET A 450 -25.24 30.02 -13.08
CA MET A 450 -25.73 29.58 -11.76
C MET A 450 -25.19 30.47 -10.65
N LEU A 451 -23.89 30.77 -10.60
CA LEU A 451 -23.32 31.68 -9.62
C LEU A 451 -23.92 33.07 -9.71
N GLU A 452 -24.03 33.61 -10.94
CA GLU A 452 -24.59 34.96 -11.20
C GLU A 452 -26.06 35.09 -10.82
N ALA A 453 -26.86 34.00 -10.99
CA ALA A 453 -28.26 33.93 -10.59
C ALA A 453 -28.43 33.85 -9.07
N ASN A 454 -27.45 33.30 -8.35
CA ASN A 454 -27.47 33.15 -6.90
C ASN A 454 -26.74 34.31 -6.17
N GLY A 455 -26.59 35.47 -6.81
CA GLY A 455 -26.11 36.69 -6.18
C GLY A 455 -24.60 36.84 -6.11
N PHE A 456 -23.85 36.09 -6.91
CA PHE A 456 -22.41 36.26 -7.08
C PHE A 456 -22.02 36.98 -8.37
N GLU A 457 -20.90 37.68 -8.34
CA GLU A 457 -20.22 38.20 -9.50
C GLU A 457 -18.97 37.41 -9.77
N VAL A 458 -18.85 36.78 -10.95
CA VAL A 458 -17.69 36.02 -11.35
C VAL A 458 -16.57 36.96 -11.82
N ILE A 459 -15.52 37.10 -11.01
CA ILE A 459 -14.38 38.00 -11.28
C ILE A 459 -13.25 37.30 -12.07
N LYS A 460 -13.16 35.97 -11.99
CA LYS A 460 -12.13 35.17 -12.70
C LYS A 460 -12.69 33.82 -13.09
N GLN A 461 -12.35 33.37 -14.29
CA GLN A 461 -12.70 32.04 -14.78
C GLN A 461 -11.52 31.44 -15.55
N LYS A 462 -11.12 30.24 -15.17
CA LYS A 462 -10.06 29.43 -15.81
C LYS A 462 -10.52 28.03 -16.07
N MET A 463 -9.84 27.34 -16.98
CA MET A 463 -10.02 25.92 -17.22
C MET A 463 -8.77 25.16 -16.74
N THR A 464 -8.97 23.99 -16.17
CA THR A 464 -7.88 23.05 -15.90
C THR A 464 -7.67 22.14 -17.10
N VAL A 465 -6.55 21.46 -17.17
CA VAL A 465 -6.28 20.42 -18.16
C VAL A 465 -6.59 19.03 -17.61
N VAL A 466 -6.76 18.08 -18.50
CA VAL A 466 -6.86 16.65 -18.13
C VAL A 466 -5.60 16.27 -17.33
N PRO A 467 -5.74 15.62 -16.15
CA PRO A 467 -4.61 15.24 -15.30
C PRO A 467 -3.88 14.03 -15.89
N LEU A 468 -3.02 14.27 -16.88
CA LEU A 468 -2.28 13.21 -17.60
C LEU A 468 -1.40 12.38 -16.66
N GLU A 469 -0.87 12.97 -15.60
CA GLU A 469 -0.08 12.29 -14.58
C GLU A 469 -0.86 11.16 -13.89
N LEU A 470 -2.16 11.35 -13.66
CA LEU A 470 -3.01 10.31 -13.07
C LEU A 470 -3.36 9.21 -14.08
N ILE A 471 -3.49 9.56 -15.37
CA ILE A 471 -3.85 8.60 -16.42
C ILE A 471 -2.65 7.76 -16.83
N LEU A 472 -1.50 8.39 -17.06
CA LEU A 472 -0.28 7.70 -17.52
C LEU A 472 0.57 7.16 -16.37
N GLY A 473 0.28 7.56 -15.13
CA GLY A 473 1.03 7.13 -13.96
C GLY A 473 2.50 7.60 -13.95
N LEU A 474 2.81 8.67 -14.69
CA LEU A 474 4.14 9.27 -14.72
C LEU A 474 4.22 10.44 -13.74
N SER A 475 5.40 10.64 -13.14
CA SER A 475 5.62 11.79 -12.26
C SER A 475 5.40 13.10 -12.98
N PRO A 476 4.72 14.10 -12.38
CA PRO A 476 4.62 15.46 -12.94
C PRO A 476 5.97 16.13 -13.19
N GLN A 477 7.03 15.66 -12.52
CA GLN A 477 8.40 16.17 -12.68
C GLN A 477 9.10 15.59 -13.93
N ASN A 478 8.57 14.51 -14.54
CA ASN A 478 9.13 13.92 -15.74
C ASN A 478 9.12 14.94 -16.90
N PRO A 479 10.24 15.15 -17.63
CA PRO A 479 10.32 16.14 -18.71
C PRO A 479 9.27 15.94 -19.81
N LEU A 480 9.03 14.68 -20.20
CA LEU A 480 8.00 14.34 -21.20
C LEU A 480 6.60 14.72 -20.69
N MET A 481 6.31 14.43 -19.42
CA MET A 481 5.03 14.80 -18.80
C MET A 481 4.85 16.31 -18.75
N LYS A 482 5.90 17.07 -18.38
CA LYS A 482 5.88 18.54 -18.40
C LYS A 482 5.59 19.08 -19.80
N PHE A 483 6.25 18.53 -20.80
CA PHE A 483 6.03 18.93 -22.20
C PHE A 483 4.58 18.66 -22.64
N MET A 484 4.10 17.42 -22.48
CA MET A 484 2.74 17.03 -22.85
C MET A 484 1.67 17.88 -22.14
N THR A 485 1.83 18.08 -20.84
CA THR A 485 0.86 18.86 -20.04
C THR A 485 0.89 20.35 -20.42
N SER A 486 2.08 20.91 -20.73
CA SER A 486 2.19 22.30 -21.17
C SER A 486 1.58 22.53 -22.55
N THR A 487 1.79 21.59 -23.49
CA THR A 487 1.16 21.63 -24.82
C THR A 487 -0.36 21.54 -24.71
N LEU A 488 -0.86 20.63 -23.88
CA LEU A 488 -2.29 20.51 -23.64
C LEU A 488 -2.87 21.77 -22.96
N ALA A 489 -2.13 22.40 -22.06
CA ALA A 489 -2.54 23.65 -21.42
C ALA A 489 -2.63 24.82 -22.41
N PHE A 490 -1.68 24.90 -23.32
CA PHE A 490 -1.72 25.89 -24.41
C PHE A 490 -2.95 25.68 -25.32
N ALA A 491 -3.17 24.44 -25.77
CA ALA A 491 -4.35 24.09 -26.57
C ALA A 491 -5.67 24.38 -25.82
N THR A 492 -5.71 24.08 -24.51
CA THR A 492 -6.88 24.36 -23.65
C THR A 492 -7.12 25.86 -23.52
N ALA A 493 -6.08 26.68 -23.47
CA ALA A 493 -6.23 28.13 -23.44
C ALA A 493 -6.87 28.69 -24.72
N LEU A 494 -6.57 28.08 -25.87
CA LEU A 494 -7.18 28.43 -27.17
C LEU A 494 -8.63 27.94 -27.28
N LEU A 495 -8.93 26.75 -26.79
CA LEU A 495 -10.25 26.11 -26.91
C LEU A 495 -10.81 25.70 -25.53
N PRO A 496 -11.02 26.70 -24.63
CA PRO A 496 -11.28 26.40 -23.20
C PRO A 496 -12.59 25.63 -22.98
N GLY A 497 -13.63 25.84 -23.76
CA GLY A 497 -14.90 25.15 -23.66
C GLY A 497 -14.87 23.71 -24.20
N LEU A 498 -13.86 23.39 -25.04
CA LEU A 498 -13.72 22.07 -25.67
C LEU A 498 -12.71 21.19 -24.97
N LEU A 499 -11.54 21.74 -24.64
CA LEU A 499 -10.43 20.96 -24.08
C LEU A 499 -10.32 21.06 -22.55
N GLY A 500 -10.99 22.06 -21.95
CA GLY A 500 -10.99 22.23 -20.49
C GLY A 500 -11.61 21.04 -19.78
N TYR A 501 -10.93 20.54 -18.75
CA TYR A 501 -11.36 19.38 -17.95
C TYR A 501 -12.30 19.82 -16.83
N GLN A 502 -11.90 20.81 -16.02
CA GLN A 502 -12.74 21.43 -15.00
C GLN A 502 -12.80 22.93 -15.22
N THR A 503 -13.91 23.55 -14.83
CA THR A 503 -14.07 24.99 -14.77
C THR A 503 -13.77 25.48 -13.37
N MET A 504 -12.80 26.38 -13.25
CA MET A 504 -12.46 27.10 -12.03
C MET A 504 -13.02 28.51 -12.06
N LEU A 505 -13.71 28.92 -11.01
CA LEU A 505 -14.28 30.27 -10.88
C LEU A 505 -13.86 30.87 -9.53
N VAL A 506 -13.60 32.18 -9.57
CA VAL A 506 -13.51 33.04 -8.40
C VAL A 506 -14.63 34.03 -8.47
N ALA A 507 -15.44 34.10 -7.44
CA ALA A 507 -16.59 34.98 -7.40
C ALA A 507 -16.62 35.75 -6.05
N ARG A 508 -17.31 36.88 -6.06
CA ARG A 508 -17.62 37.66 -4.85
C ARG A 508 -19.12 37.90 -4.77
N THR A 509 -19.63 38.25 -3.62
CA THR A 509 -21.02 38.65 -3.46
C THR A 509 -21.30 39.92 -4.30
N LYS A 510 -22.40 39.96 -5.03
CA LYS A 510 -22.87 41.19 -5.66
C LYS A 510 -23.22 42.21 -4.58
N PRO A 511 -22.85 43.48 -4.73
CA PRO A 511 -23.40 44.53 -3.85
C PRO A 511 -24.93 44.47 -3.90
N SER A 512 -25.58 44.52 -2.72
CA SER A 512 -27.03 44.68 -2.72
C SER A 512 -27.38 45.97 -3.46
N SER A 513 -28.10 45.85 -4.56
CA SER A 513 -28.73 47.03 -5.18
C SER A 513 -29.67 47.62 -4.13
N ARG A 514 -29.28 48.77 -3.57
CA ARG A 514 -30.15 49.62 -2.76
C ARG A 514 -31.28 50.14 -3.63
#